data_0608332e67e191ebe51dc16fd4af0168
#
_entry.id   0608332e67e191ebe51dc16fd4af0168
#
_cell.length_a   1.000
_cell.length_b   1.000
_cell.length_c   1.000
_cell.angle_alpha   90.00
_cell.angle_beta   90.00
_cell.angle_gamma   90.00
#
_symmetry.space_group_name_H-M   'P 1'
#
loop_
_entity.id
_entity.type
_entity.pdbx_description
1 polymer ?
#
loop_
_entity_poly.entity_id
_entity_poly.type
_entity_poly.pdbx_seq_one_letter_code
_entity_poly.pdbx_strand_id
1 'polypeptide(L)'
;MQWSDRIGRRLKPRDLHVFLAVAEKGNMAKAAEQLAISRPVVSKTIAELEHTLGVRLLDRTPKGVEPTLYGRALLKRSLAVFDELRQSVSDIEFLANPSAGELRVGFAEVPAAGLFPAAIDRLTRRYPRMRVRTEQGGIGTLLDFLRDRRCEVVVARLLSPEPDMNFEPVHYDQLFVVVGPRSKWAHQRRIGLADLAEEPWIQSPPEMEPGSPTLAAFRAAGLESPRVVVLSASLNLRYGLRATGRFLTMIPDSALHYGPRRAPIRILPIKLPRWHVPTCVVTLKGRTLSPMAQLFIDSLHELTKPLAKTERRGSRRAGRPD
;
A
#
# COMPACT_ATOMS: atom_id res chain seq x y z
N MET A 1 37.97 17.38 -15.08
CA MET A 1 37.10 16.62 -16.01
C MET A 1 35.65 17.01 -15.70
N GLN A 2 35.02 17.73 -16.60
CA GLN A 2 33.65 18.20 -16.38
C GLN A 2 32.71 17.02 -16.35
N TRP A 3 31.70 17.02 -15.47
CA TRP A 3 30.76 15.92 -15.32
C TRP A 3 29.96 15.62 -16.60
N SER A 4 29.72 16.65 -17.46
CA SER A 4 29.11 16.55 -18.78
C SER A 4 29.86 15.61 -19.74
N ASP A 5 31.18 15.49 -19.59
CA ASP A 5 31.98 14.58 -20.44
C ASP A 5 31.84 13.09 -20.03
N ARG A 6 31.40 12.82 -18.81
CA ARG A 6 31.12 11.47 -18.31
C ARG A 6 29.70 11.00 -18.67
N ILE A 7 28.72 11.93 -18.68
CA ILE A 7 27.32 11.63 -19.00
C ILE A 7 27.13 11.75 -20.52
N GLY A 8 26.38 10.80 -21.09
CA GLY A 8 26.06 10.79 -22.53
C GLY A 8 27.09 10.09 -23.41
N ARG A 9 28.40 10.32 -23.22
CA ARG A 9 29.43 9.61 -23.99
C ARG A 9 29.95 8.35 -23.30
N ARG A 10 30.10 8.35 -21.97
CA ARG A 10 30.71 7.27 -21.20
C ARG A 10 29.76 6.55 -20.26
N LEU A 11 28.66 7.19 -19.83
CA LEU A 11 27.62 6.59 -18.99
C LEU A 11 26.36 6.42 -19.86
N LYS A 12 26.17 5.25 -20.41
CA LYS A 12 25.04 4.97 -21.31
C LYS A 12 23.88 4.31 -20.54
N PRO A 13 22.64 4.56 -20.90
CA PRO A 13 21.48 3.85 -20.30
C PRO A 13 21.62 2.33 -20.34
N ARG A 14 22.17 1.78 -21.41
CA ARG A 14 22.44 0.33 -21.52
C ARG A 14 23.33 -0.19 -20.40
N ASP A 15 24.37 0.54 -20.04
CA ASP A 15 25.33 0.12 -19.00
C ASP A 15 24.69 0.16 -17.62
N LEU A 16 23.86 1.18 -17.36
CA LEU A 16 23.03 1.26 -16.16
C LEU A 16 22.03 0.10 -16.08
N HIS A 17 21.43 -0.30 -17.22
CA HIS A 17 20.49 -1.43 -17.28
C HIS A 17 21.18 -2.76 -16.93
N VAL A 18 22.40 -2.98 -17.45
CA VAL A 18 23.21 -4.14 -17.10
C VAL A 18 23.54 -4.15 -15.61
N PHE A 19 23.95 -2.99 -15.07
CA PHE A 19 24.23 -2.85 -13.64
C PHE A 19 23.00 -3.13 -12.76
N LEU A 20 21.82 -2.61 -13.12
CA LEU A 20 20.56 -2.90 -12.43
C LEU A 20 20.26 -4.39 -12.40
N ALA A 21 20.35 -5.06 -13.55
CA ALA A 21 20.09 -6.50 -13.64
C ALA A 21 21.07 -7.33 -12.78
N VAL A 22 22.36 -6.95 -12.73
CA VAL A 22 23.34 -7.63 -11.89
C VAL A 22 23.05 -7.40 -10.41
N ALA A 23 22.72 -6.18 -10.01
CA ALA A 23 22.40 -5.84 -8.63
C ALA A 23 21.11 -6.55 -8.15
N GLU A 24 20.08 -6.64 -9.00
CA GLU A 24 18.84 -7.33 -8.71
C GLU A 24 19.03 -8.86 -8.56
N LYS A 25 19.79 -9.48 -9.46
CA LYS A 25 19.98 -10.94 -9.46
C LYS A 25 21.07 -11.40 -8.47
N GLY A 26 21.93 -10.50 -7.99
CA GLY A 26 23.08 -10.86 -7.18
C GLY A 26 24.07 -11.79 -7.89
N ASN A 27 23.95 -11.94 -9.22
CA ASN A 27 24.75 -12.89 -10.00
C ASN A 27 24.85 -12.46 -11.47
N MET A 28 26.09 -12.36 -11.98
CA MET A 28 26.35 -11.93 -13.36
C MET A 28 25.83 -12.91 -14.43
N ALA A 29 25.83 -14.21 -14.14
CA ALA A 29 25.33 -15.20 -15.11
C ALA A 29 23.80 -15.13 -15.24
N LYS A 30 23.09 -15.02 -14.10
CA LYS A 30 21.62 -14.84 -14.11
C LYS A 30 21.20 -13.52 -14.76
N ALA A 31 21.98 -12.45 -14.56
CA ALA A 31 21.74 -11.17 -15.22
C ALA A 31 21.97 -11.27 -16.73
N ALA A 32 23.02 -11.98 -17.17
CA ALA A 32 23.30 -12.24 -18.57
C ALA A 32 22.13 -13.00 -19.26
N GLU A 33 21.62 -14.02 -18.60
CA GLU A 33 20.46 -14.79 -19.05
C GLU A 33 19.19 -13.90 -19.19
N GLN A 34 18.89 -13.11 -18.15
CA GLN A 34 17.74 -12.18 -18.17
C GLN A 34 17.82 -11.18 -19.31
N LEU A 35 19.03 -10.67 -19.60
CA LEU A 35 19.26 -9.66 -20.62
C LEU A 35 19.49 -10.24 -22.03
N ALA A 36 19.50 -11.57 -22.17
CA ALA A 36 19.81 -12.28 -23.40
C ALA A 36 21.17 -11.85 -24.01
N ILE A 37 22.20 -11.65 -23.16
CA ILE A 37 23.58 -11.32 -23.54
C ILE A 37 24.56 -12.31 -22.90
N SER A 38 25.82 -12.34 -23.38
CA SER A 38 26.81 -13.23 -22.78
C SER A 38 27.39 -12.70 -21.46
N ARG A 39 27.78 -13.61 -20.54
CA ARG A 39 28.41 -13.23 -19.27
C ARG A 39 29.69 -12.38 -19.44
N PRO A 40 30.57 -12.63 -20.44
CA PRO A 40 31.71 -11.73 -20.72
C PRO A 40 31.26 -10.29 -21.02
N VAL A 41 30.17 -10.10 -21.74
CA VAL A 41 29.62 -8.76 -22.03
C VAL A 41 29.16 -8.09 -20.76
N VAL A 42 28.43 -8.78 -19.87
CA VAL A 42 28.04 -8.24 -18.55
C VAL A 42 29.28 -7.82 -17.76
N SER A 43 30.28 -8.71 -17.63
CA SER A 43 31.49 -8.42 -16.87
C SER A 43 32.25 -7.24 -17.44
N LYS A 44 32.39 -7.14 -18.76
CA LYS A 44 33.02 -6.01 -19.45
C LYS A 44 32.29 -4.70 -19.18
N THR A 45 30.97 -4.70 -19.33
CA THR A 45 30.15 -3.51 -19.09
C THR A 45 30.29 -3.01 -17.65
N ILE A 46 30.27 -3.89 -16.66
CA ILE A 46 30.48 -3.50 -15.26
C ILE A 46 31.87 -2.91 -15.05
N ALA A 47 32.90 -3.54 -15.59
CA ALA A 47 34.29 -3.04 -15.49
C ALA A 47 34.47 -1.65 -16.15
N GLU A 48 33.88 -1.43 -17.32
CA GLU A 48 33.88 -0.14 -18.01
C GLU A 48 33.13 0.94 -17.23
N LEU A 49 32.02 0.57 -16.59
CA LEU A 49 31.24 1.47 -15.73
C LEU A 49 32.04 1.86 -14.48
N GLU A 50 32.68 0.90 -13.79
CA GLU A 50 33.53 1.12 -12.63
C GLU A 50 34.73 1.98 -13.01
N HIS A 51 35.40 1.70 -14.14
CA HIS A 51 36.47 2.52 -14.67
C HIS A 51 36.05 3.95 -14.96
N THR A 52 34.89 4.15 -15.58
CA THR A 52 34.32 5.48 -15.90
C THR A 52 34.04 6.29 -14.64
N LEU A 53 33.57 5.65 -13.59
CA LEU A 53 33.22 6.29 -12.32
C LEU A 53 34.41 6.37 -11.35
N GLY A 54 35.46 5.58 -11.59
CA GLY A 54 36.67 5.53 -10.75
C GLY A 54 36.49 4.83 -9.41
N VAL A 55 35.41 4.06 -9.26
CA VAL A 55 35.05 3.35 -8.02
C VAL A 55 34.53 1.95 -8.31
N ARG A 56 34.67 1.03 -7.36
CA ARG A 56 33.99 -0.26 -7.44
C ARG A 56 32.54 -0.11 -7.08
N LEU A 57 31.68 -0.70 -7.90
CA LEU A 57 30.22 -0.70 -7.71
C LEU A 57 29.74 -2.02 -7.09
N LEU A 58 30.46 -3.10 -7.35
CA LEU A 58 30.08 -4.45 -6.94
C LEU A 58 31.24 -5.15 -6.21
N ASP A 59 30.90 -5.78 -5.09
CA ASP A 59 31.79 -6.68 -4.37
C ASP A 59 31.46 -8.13 -4.74
N ARG A 60 32.49 -8.97 -4.88
CA ARG A 60 32.34 -10.41 -5.07
C ARG A 60 32.28 -11.09 -3.71
N THR A 61 31.24 -11.87 -3.49
CA THR A 61 31.07 -12.68 -2.28
C THR A 61 30.95 -14.15 -2.64
N PRO A 62 31.13 -15.08 -1.70
CA PRO A 62 30.92 -16.51 -1.96
C PRO A 62 29.49 -16.84 -2.42
N LYS A 63 28.52 -15.95 -2.14
CA LYS A 63 27.12 -16.11 -2.53
C LYS A 63 26.77 -15.41 -3.85
N GLY A 64 27.71 -14.68 -4.46
CA GLY A 64 27.47 -13.94 -5.70
C GLY A 64 28.09 -12.55 -5.71
N VAL A 65 27.28 -11.55 -6.07
CA VAL A 65 27.73 -10.16 -6.20
C VAL A 65 26.78 -9.26 -5.41
N GLU A 66 27.34 -8.33 -4.63
CA GLU A 66 26.57 -7.38 -3.83
C GLU A 66 26.99 -5.94 -4.14
N PRO A 67 26.08 -4.96 -4.18
CA PRO A 67 26.43 -3.56 -4.39
C PRO A 67 27.25 -2.99 -3.22
N THR A 68 28.35 -2.30 -3.55
CA THR A 68 29.12 -1.49 -2.60
C THR A 68 28.30 -0.27 -2.14
N LEU A 69 28.87 0.57 -1.26
CA LEU A 69 28.27 1.87 -0.93
C LEU A 69 28.05 2.72 -2.20
N TYR A 70 29.03 2.76 -3.10
CA TYR A 70 28.92 3.46 -4.39
C TYR A 70 27.91 2.80 -5.32
N GLY A 71 27.87 1.47 -5.34
CA GLY A 71 26.87 0.69 -6.09
C GLY A 71 25.46 0.99 -5.62
N ARG A 72 25.19 1.03 -4.32
CA ARG A 72 23.87 1.40 -3.78
C ARG A 72 23.45 2.82 -4.16
N ALA A 73 24.40 3.77 -4.14
CA ALA A 73 24.12 5.13 -4.58
C ALA A 73 23.75 5.20 -6.07
N LEU A 74 24.52 4.50 -6.92
CA LEU A 74 24.21 4.42 -8.36
C LEU A 74 22.90 3.67 -8.63
N LEU A 75 22.62 2.57 -7.90
CA LEU A 75 21.41 1.79 -8.02
C LEU A 75 20.15 2.67 -7.83
N LYS A 76 20.13 3.43 -6.73
CA LYS A 76 19.01 4.36 -6.45
C LYS A 76 18.81 5.38 -7.58
N ARG A 77 19.86 5.94 -8.14
CA ARG A 77 19.78 6.92 -9.24
C ARG A 77 19.41 6.28 -10.57
N SER A 78 19.94 5.09 -10.85
CA SER A 78 19.60 4.33 -12.07
C SER A 78 18.12 3.96 -12.10
N LEU A 79 17.56 3.49 -10.98
CA LEU A 79 16.11 3.25 -10.86
C LEU A 79 15.31 4.50 -11.20
N ALA A 80 15.75 5.69 -10.74
CA ALA A 80 15.08 6.94 -11.05
C ALA A 80 15.12 7.27 -12.55
N VAL A 81 16.28 7.12 -13.19
CA VAL A 81 16.43 7.37 -14.64
C VAL A 81 15.49 6.46 -15.46
N PHE A 82 15.48 5.16 -15.17
CA PHE A 82 14.60 4.24 -15.90
C PHE A 82 13.13 4.45 -15.61
N ASP A 83 12.79 4.93 -14.43
CA ASP A 83 11.41 5.26 -14.11
C ASP A 83 10.94 6.50 -14.90
N GLU A 84 11.75 7.56 -14.99
CA GLU A 84 11.44 8.75 -15.81
C GLU A 84 11.31 8.41 -17.31
N LEU A 85 12.16 7.53 -17.83
CA LEU A 85 12.01 7.03 -19.21
C LEU A 85 10.68 6.27 -19.39
N ARG A 86 10.31 5.46 -18.40
CA ARG A 86 9.03 4.73 -18.42
C ARG A 86 7.85 5.70 -18.35
N GLN A 87 7.92 6.73 -17.50
CA GLN A 87 6.88 7.75 -17.42
C GLN A 87 6.74 8.49 -18.76
N SER A 88 7.84 8.86 -19.39
CA SER A 88 7.81 9.51 -20.72
C SER A 88 7.08 8.64 -21.76
N VAL A 89 7.33 7.34 -21.77
CA VAL A 89 6.61 6.40 -22.66
C VAL A 89 5.13 6.34 -22.28
N SER A 90 4.81 6.25 -20.98
CA SER A 90 3.43 6.21 -20.49
C SER A 90 2.65 7.49 -20.85
N ASP A 91 3.28 8.65 -20.77
CA ASP A 91 2.66 9.93 -21.17
C ASP A 91 2.33 9.95 -22.66
N ILE A 92 3.26 9.49 -23.48
CA ILE A 92 3.06 9.40 -24.95
C ILE A 92 1.93 8.41 -25.28
N GLU A 93 1.93 7.23 -24.65
CA GLU A 93 0.88 6.23 -24.81
C GLU A 93 -0.50 6.76 -24.39
N PHE A 94 -0.56 7.49 -23.28
CA PHE A 94 -1.79 8.10 -22.78
C PHE A 94 -2.29 9.20 -23.73
N LEU A 95 -1.41 10.05 -24.26
CA LEU A 95 -1.76 11.08 -25.24
C LEU A 95 -2.27 10.46 -26.56
N ALA A 96 -1.67 9.34 -26.97
CA ALA A 96 -2.10 8.62 -28.16
C ALA A 96 -3.44 7.89 -27.95
N ASN A 97 -3.67 7.34 -26.75
CA ASN A 97 -4.89 6.62 -26.39
C ASN A 97 -5.19 6.75 -24.89
N PRO A 98 -5.99 7.74 -24.50
CA PRO A 98 -6.33 7.96 -23.07
C PRO A 98 -7.08 6.79 -22.40
N SER A 99 -7.54 5.80 -23.15
CA SER A 99 -8.19 4.60 -22.60
C SER A 99 -7.21 3.50 -22.20
N ALA A 100 -5.93 3.61 -22.59
CA ALA A 100 -4.87 2.65 -22.34
C ALA A 100 -3.84 3.22 -21.35
N GLY A 101 -3.11 2.34 -20.68
CA GLY A 101 -2.03 2.69 -19.75
C GLY A 101 -1.82 1.62 -18.69
N GLU A 102 -0.72 1.71 -17.96
CA GLU A 102 -0.42 0.84 -16.82
C GLU A 102 -0.48 1.65 -15.52
N LEU A 103 -1.23 1.13 -14.53
CA LEU A 103 -1.23 1.61 -13.15
C LEU A 103 -0.48 0.61 -12.28
N ARG A 104 0.56 1.05 -11.56
CA ARG A 104 1.31 0.24 -10.60
C ARG A 104 1.06 0.75 -9.20
N VAL A 105 0.31 -0.02 -8.40
CA VAL A 105 -0.17 0.44 -7.10
C VAL A 105 0.00 -0.61 -6.02
N GLY A 106 0.49 -0.18 -4.86
CA GLY A 106 0.58 -0.98 -3.65
C GLY A 106 -0.60 -0.71 -2.72
N PHE A 107 -0.98 -1.71 -1.93
CA PHE A 107 -2.04 -1.54 -0.94
C PHE A 107 -1.83 -2.40 0.30
N ALA A 108 -2.25 -1.85 1.44
CA ALA A 108 -2.37 -2.60 2.67
C ALA A 108 -3.72 -3.33 2.76
N GLU A 109 -3.83 -4.29 3.67
CA GLU A 109 -5.00 -5.18 3.80
C GLU A 109 -6.32 -4.43 4.00
N VAL A 110 -6.34 -3.35 4.79
CA VAL A 110 -7.59 -2.63 5.10
C VAL A 110 -8.18 -1.91 3.88
N PRO A 111 -7.42 -1.10 3.11
CA PRO A 111 -7.91 -0.54 1.85
C PRO A 111 -8.39 -1.60 0.85
N ALA A 112 -7.76 -2.80 0.85
CA ALA A 112 -8.15 -3.90 -0.02
C ALA A 112 -9.58 -4.39 0.21
N ALA A 113 -10.12 -4.19 1.39
CA ALA A 113 -11.47 -4.63 1.73
C ALA A 113 -12.61 -3.77 1.16
N GLY A 114 -12.31 -2.57 0.66
CA GLY A 114 -13.37 -1.66 0.23
C GLY A 114 -12.93 -0.62 -0.81
N LEU A 115 -12.24 0.42 -0.38
CA LEU A 115 -11.89 1.57 -1.24
C LEU A 115 -11.08 1.20 -2.48
N PHE A 116 -10.08 0.35 -2.30
CA PHE A 116 -9.18 -0.02 -3.38
C PHE A 116 -9.89 -0.77 -4.52
N PRO A 117 -10.64 -1.86 -4.27
CA PRO A 117 -11.43 -2.52 -5.31
C PRO A 117 -12.44 -1.60 -5.99
N ALA A 118 -13.10 -0.72 -5.24
CA ALA A 118 -14.07 0.22 -5.79
C ALA A 118 -13.41 1.25 -6.74
N ALA A 119 -12.20 1.71 -6.40
CA ALA A 119 -11.44 2.61 -7.26
C ALA A 119 -10.99 1.91 -8.55
N ILE A 120 -10.52 0.66 -8.47
CA ILE A 120 -10.13 -0.13 -9.64
C ILE A 120 -11.35 -0.41 -10.54
N ASP A 121 -12.48 -0.85 -9.98
CA ASP A 121 -13.71 -1.12 -10.77
C ASP A 121 -14.17 0.16 -11.50
N ARG A 122 -14.17 1.30 -10.81
CA ARG A 122 -14.53 2.59 -11.43
C ARG A 122 -13.60 2.98 -12.58
N LEU A 123 -12.29 2.83 -12.38
CA LEU A 123 -11.30 3.17 -13.41
C LEU A 123 -11.37 2.23 -14.61
N THR A 124 -11.46 0.92 -14.39
CA THR A 124 -11.48 -0.06 -15.47
C THR A 124 -12.76 0.03 -16.32
N ARG A 125 -13.88 0.49 -15.74
CA ARG A 125 -15.09 0.83 -16.53
C ARG A 125 -14.87 2.05 -17.42
N ARG A 126 -14.16 3.06 -16.94
CA ARG A 126 -13.90 4.30 -17.70
C ARG A 126 -12.75 4.15 -18.69
N TYR A 127 -11.77 3.32 -18.35
CA TYR A 127 -10.55 3.09 -19.14
C TYR A 127 -10.35 1.58 -19.38
N PRO A 128 -11.12 0.96 -20.30
CA PRO A 128 -11.21 -0.50 -20.40
C PRO A 128 -9.95 -1.19 -20.93
N ARG A 129 -9.01 -0.43 -21.49
CA ARG A 129 -7.72 -0.96 -21.97
C ARG A 129 -6.58 -0.76 -20.96
N MET A 130 -6.84 -0.13 -19.80
CA MET A 130 -5.83 0.01 -18.75
C MET A 130 -5.44 -1.34 -18.16
N ARG A 131 -4.19 -1.46 -17.75
CA ARG A 131 -3.69 -2.58 -16.97
C ARG A 131 -3.38 -2.13 -15.57
N VAL A 132 -3.74 -2.93 -14.58
CA VAL A 132 -3.45 -2.64 -13.17
C VAL A 132 -2.53 -3.72 -12.64
N ARG A 133 -1.33 -3.32 -12.20
CA ARG A 133 -0.42 -4.18 -11.42
C ARG A 133 -0.51 -3.79 -9.96
N THR A 134 -0.72 -4.78 -9.12
CA THR A 134 -0.90 -4.56 -7.70
C THR A 134 0.14 -5.31 -6.88
N GLU A 135 0.60 -4.66 -5.82
CA GLU A 135 1.46 -5.25 -4.80
C GLU A 135 0.77 -5.13 -3.44
N GLN A 136 0.70 -6.22 -2.68
CA GLN A 136 0.14 -6.22 -1.34
C GLN A 136 1.25 -6.45 -0.32
N GLY A 137 1.19 -5.74 0.81
CA GLY A 137 2.17 -5.93 1.87
C GLY A 137 1.91 -5.12 3.13
N GLY A 138 2.78 -5.30 4.11
CA GLY A 138 2.90 -4.41 5.25
C GLY A 138 3.48 -3.06 4.85
N ILE A 139 3.29 -2.03 5.70
CA ILE A 139 3.65 -0.64 5.34
C ILE A 139 5.14 -0.51 4.98
N GLY A 140 6.07 -1.12 5.73
CA GLY A 140 7.50 -1.07 5.43
C GLY A 140 7.81 -1.59 4.02
N THR A 141 7.30 -2.77 3.67
CA THR A 141 7.48 -3.37 2.32
C THR A 141 6.87 -2.49 1.22
N LEU A 142 5.71 -1.89 1.48
CA LEU A 142 5.06 -1.01 0.51
C LEU A 142 5.84 0.28 0.28
N LEU A 143 6.45 0.86 1.32
CA LEU A 143 7.33 2.02 1.20
C LEU A 143 8.61 1.68 0.42
N ASP A 144 9.18 0.49 0.63
CA ASP A 144 10.31 0.02 -0.16
C ASP A 144 9.93 -0.16 -1.64
N PHE A 145 8.72 -0.64 -1.94
CA PHE A 145 8.24 -0.71 -3.32
C PHE A 145 8.10 0.68 -3.99
N LEU A 146 7.77 1.73 -3.22
CA LEU A 146 7.83 3.11 -3.73
C LEU A 146 9.28 3.56 -3.98
N ARG A 147 10.20 3.29 -3.04
CA ARG A 147 11.65 3.61 -3.17
C ARG A 147 12.28 2.90 -4.37
N ASP A 148 11.92 1.62 -4.55
CA ASP A 148 12.37 0.78 -5.66
C ASP A 148 11.60 1.05 -6.98
N ARG A 149 10.66 2.00 -6.97
CA ARG A 149 9.85 2.40 -8.12
C ARG A 149 9.03 1.25 -8.73
N ARG A 150 8.74 0.23 -7.94
CA ARG A 150 7.85 -0.88 -8.30
C ARG A 150 6.39 -0.45 -8.29
N CYS A 151 6.00 0.41 -7.33
CA CYS A 151 4.71 1.09 -7.29
C CYS A 151 4.87 2.59 -7.47
N GLU A 152 3.86 3.25 -8.01
CA GLU A 152 3.78 4.72 -8.11
C GLU A 152 3.00 5.29 -6.94
N VAL A 153 1.98 4.58 -6.52
CA VAL A 153 1.06 4.95 -5.45
C VAL A 153 0.93 3.79 -4.49
N VAL A 154 0.86 4.08 -3.21
CA VAL A 154 0.50 3.12 -2.17
C VAL A 154 -0.73 3.64 -1.43
N VAL A 155 -1.70 2.75 -1.17
CA VAL A 155 -2.87 3.06 -0.35
C VAL A 155 -2.76 2.29 0.96
N ALA A 156 -2.48 3.01 2.04
CA ALA A 156 -2.25 2.42 3.35
C ALA A 156 -2.58 3.40 4.49
N ARG A 157 -2.67 2.87 5.72
CA ARG A 157 -2.59 3.69 6.93
C ARG A 157 -1.14 3.81 7.37
N LEU A 158 -0.73 5.02 7.71
CA LEU A 158 0.60 5.28 8.19
C LEU A 158 0.54 5.99 9.55
N LEU A 159 1.25 5.44 10.53
CA LEU A 159 1.32 5.99 11.88
C LEU A 159 2.36 7.13 12.00
N SER A 160 3.42 7.06 11.20
CA SER A 160 4.51 8.04 11.24
C SER A 160 4.88 8.50 9.84
N PRO A 161 5.06 9.82 9.62
CA PRO A 161 5.54 10.35 8.36
C PRO A 161 6.96 9.87 8.03
N GLU A 162 7.20 9.52 6.77
CA GLU A 162 8.52 9.21 6.24
C GLU A 162 9.07 10.43 5.49
N PRO A 163 10.35 10.83 5.70
CA PRO A 163 10.88 12.08 5.13
C PRO A 163 10.88 12.13 3.61
N ASP A 164 11.00 10.98 2.95
CA ASP A 164 11.08 10.83 1.49
C ASP A 164 9.71 10.54 0.84
N MET A 165 8.61 10.58 1.61
CA MET A 165 7.26 10.29 1.12
C MET A 165 6.34 11.49 1.24
N ASN A 166 5.41 11.63 0.28
CA ASN A 166 4.23 12.47 0.40
C ASN A 166 3.09 11.63 0.94
N PHE A 167 2.30 12.22 1.84
CA PHE A 167 1.12 11.59 2.44
C PHE A 167 -0.08 12.49 2.19
N GLU A 168 -1.07 11.94 1.53
CA GLU A 168 -2.33 12.61 1.26
C GLU A 168 -3.48 11.84 1.89
N PRO A 169 -4.09 12.34 2.98
CA PRO A 169 -5.21 11.70 3.63
C PRO A 169 -6.42 11.64 2.69
N VAL A 170 -7.01 10.46 2.52
CA VAL A 170 -8.22 10.27 1.70
C VAL A 170 -9.45 9.93 2.54
N HIS A 171 -9.29 9.24 3.68
CA HIS A 171 -10.41 8.88 4.54
C HIS A 171 -9.99 8.55 5.97
N TYR A 172 -10.80 9.00 6.94
CA TYR A 172 -10.70 8.62 8.35
C TYR A 172 -11.78 7.59 8.66
N ASP A 173 -11.41 6.32 8.70
CA ASP A 173 -12.38 5.26 8.94
C ASP A 173 -12.99 5.30 10.34
N GLN A 174 -14.30 5.10 10.43
CA GLN A 174 -15.01 4.73 11.64
C GLN A 174 -15.02 3.20 11.77
N LEU A 175 -14.63 2.68 12.91
CA LEU A 175 -14.71 1.24 13.18
C LEU A 175 -16.08 0.86 13.74
N PHE A 176 -16.56 -0.31 13.34
CA PHE A 176 -17.80 -0.91 13.81
C PHE A 176 -17.54 -2.32 14.35
N VAL A 177 -18.08 -2.61 15.52
CA VAL A 177 -18.10 -3.98 16.05
C VAL A 177 -19.12 -4.78 15.28
N VAL A 178 -18.70 -5.90 14.72
CA VAL A 178 -19.55 -6.74 13.87
C VAL A 178 -19.50 -8.21 14.28
N VAL A 179 -20.63 -8.88 14.03
CA VAL A 179 -20.79 -10.31 14.23
C VAL A 179 -21.45 -10.99 13.03
N GLY A 180 -21.35 -12.28 12.95
CA GLY A 180 -22.14 -13.07 11.99
C GLY A 180 -23.62 -13.15 12.39
N PRO A 181 -24.52 -13.44 11.44
CA PRO A 181 -25.98 -13.47 11.71
C PRO A 181 -26.39 -14.58 12.71
N ARG A 182 -25.57 -15.62 12.86
CA ARG A 182 -25.78 -16.72 13.81
C ARG A 182 -25.25 -16.44 15.22
N SER A 183 -24.66 -15.27 15.46
CA SER A 183 -24.17 -14.91 16.78
C SER A 183 -25.34 -14.65 17.73
N LYS A 184 -25.19 -15.04 18.99
CA LYS A 184 -26.15 -14.70 20.06
C LYS A 184 -26.35 -13.19 20.21
N TRP A 185 -25.38 -12.38 19.77
CA TRP A 185 -25.40 -10.92 19.83
C TRP A 185 -26.11 -10.26 18.64
N ALA A 186 -26.40 -11.02 17.58
CA ALA A 186 -26.87 -10.47 16.30
C ALA A 186 -28.20 -9.70 16.39
N HIS A 187 -29.02 -9.98 17.39
CA HIS A 187 -30.35 -9.39 17.57
C HIS A 187 -30.50 -8.57 18.86
N GLN A 188 -29.43 -8.46 19.65
CA GLN A 188 -29.43 -7.67 20.87
C GLN A 188 -29.41 -6.17 20.56
N ARG A 189 -30.27 -5.41 21.21
CA ARG A 189 -30.40 -3.95 21.02
C ARG A 189 -29.68 -3.12 22.08
N ARG A 190 -29.40 -3.71 23.24
CA ARG A 190 -28.70 -3.08 24.37
C ARG A 190 -27.50 -3.95 24.70
N ILE A 191 -26.32 -3.47 24.32
CA ILE A 191 -25.05 -4.19 24.52
C ILE A 191 -24.02 -3.15 24.90
N GLY A 192 -23.26 -3.40 25.97
CA GLY A 192 -22.07 -2.67 26.36
C GLY A 192 -20.80 -3.40 25.96
N LEU A 193 -19.67 -2.73 25.99
CA LEU A 193 -18.37 -3.38 25.77
C LEU A 193 -18.05 -4.41 26.87
N ALA A 194 -18.55 -4.20 28.10
CA ALA A 194 -18.40 -5.13 29.22
C ALA A 194 -19.02 -6.48 28.91
N ASP A 195 -20.18 -6.51 28.25
CA ASP A 195 -20.85 -7.76 27.86
C ASP A 195 -20.03 -8.56 26.83
N LEU A 196 -19.15 -7.89 26.10
CA LEU A 196 -18.36 -8.42 25.00
C LEU A 196 -16.91 -8.71 25.37
N ALA A 197 -16.44 -8.30 26.55
CA ALA A 197 -15.03 -8.36 26.92
C ALA A 197 -14.49 -9.79 26.91
N GLU A 198 -15.25 -10.73 27.43
CA GLU A 198 -14.89 -12.16 27.53
C GLU A 198 -15.27 -12.99 26.29
N GLU A 199 -15.94 -12.38 25.32
CA GLU A 199 -16.25 -13.06 24.06
C GLU A 199 -14.98 -13.26 23.21
N PRO A 200 -14.96 -14.25 22.29
CA PRO A 200 -13.81 -14.48 21.44
C PRO A 200 -13.67 -13.40 20.34
N TRP A 201 -12.68 -12.56 20.47
CA TRP A 201 -12.36 -11.51 19.49
C TRP A 201 -11.33 -11.95 18.47
N ILE A 202 -11.49 -11.44 17.26
CA ILE A 202 -10.47 -11.43 16.21
C ILE A 202 -10.04 -10.00 16.02
N GLN A 203 -8.75 -9.71 16.20
CA GLN A 203 -8.17 -8.38 16.04
C GLN A 203 -6.99 -8.41 15.07
N SER A 204 -6.64 -7.28 14.50
CA SER A 204 -5.37 -7.11 13.80
C SER A 204 -4.30 -6.57 14.75
N PRO A 205 -2.99 -6.79 14.46
CA PRO A 205 -1.93 -6.25 15.29
C PRO A 205 -2.06 -4.75 15.58
N PRO A 206 -2.33 -3.86 14.59
CA PRO A 206 -2.52 -2.43 14.87
C PRO A 206 -3.71 -2.08 15.77
N GLU A 207 -4.77 -2.92 15.78
CA GLU A 207 -5.92 -2.73 16.67
C GLU A 207 -5.58 -3.02 18.14
N MET A 208 -4.45 -3.69 18.39
CA MET A 208 -3.95 -4.01 19.73
C MET A 208 -2.78 -3.12 20.17
N GLU A 209 -2.35 -2.19 19.33
CA GLU A 209 -1.31 -1.22 19.70
C GLU A 209 -1.84 -0.17 20.70
N PRO A 210 -0.98 0.33 21.60
CA PRO A 210 -1.33 1.45 22.47
C PRO A 210 -1.86 2.64 21.68
N GLY A 211 -3.00 3.20 22.09
CA GLY A 211 -3.64 4.32 21.38
C GLY A 211 -4.60 3.91 20.25
N SER A 212 -4.75 2.63 19.98
CA SER A 212 -5.78 2.16 19.04
C SER A 212 -7.19 2.49 19.57
N PRO A 213 -8.18 2.73 18.67
CA PRO A 213 -9.57 2.95 19.06
C PRO A 213 -10.16 1.81 19.87
N THR A 214 -9.72 0.58 19.61
CA THR A 214 -10.13 -0.61 20.36
C THR A 214 -9.76 -0.48 21.82
N LEU A 215 -8.46 -0.35 22.10
CA LEU A 215 -7.99 -0.26 23.48
C LEU A 215 -8.47 1.03 24.17
N ALA A 216 -8.60 2.14 23.44
CA ALA A 216 -9.16 3.37 23.97
C ALA A 216 -10.63 3.20 24.42
N ALA A 217 -11.44 2.48 23.61
CA ALA A 217 -12.84 2.22 23.95
C ALA A 217 -12.97 1.30 25.17
N PHE A 218 -12.15 0.25 25.27
CA PHE A 218 -12.15 -0.66 26.42
C PHE A 218 -11.73 0.06 27.70
N ARG A 219 -10.66 0.86 27.65
CA ARG A 219 -10.23 1.69 28.81
C ARG A 219 -11.30 2.67 29.27
N ALA A 220 -11.97 3.35 28.30
CA ALA A 220 -13.06 4.27 28.62
C ALA A 220 -14.25 3.58 29.30
N ALA A 221 -14.42 2.28 29.05
CA ALA A 221 -15.43 1.44 29.71
C ALA A 221 -14.92 0.82 31.02
N GLY A 222 -13.73 1.15 31.50
CA GLY A 222 -13.14 0.58 32.70
C GLY A 222 -12.62 -0.86 32.52
N LEU A 223 -12.37 -1.27 31.27
CA LEU A 223 -11.89 -2.60 30.91
C LEU A 223 -10.44 -2.54 30.44
N GLU A 224 -9.66 -3.59 30.64
CA GLU A 224 -8.27 -3.65 30.20
C GLU A 224 -8.15 -3.83 28.68
N SER A 225 -8.69 -4.92 28.17
CA SER A 225 -8.65 -5.27 26.74
C SER A 225 -9.71 -6.32 26.42
N PRO A 226 -10.07 -6.51 25.12
CA PRO A 226 -10.89 -7.66 24.72
C PRO A 226 -10.12 -8.96 24.87
N ARG A 227 -10.84 -10.06 25.06
CA ARG A 227 -10.29 -11.41 24.99
C ARG A 227 -9.97 -11.78 23.54
N VAL A 228 -8.74 -11.49 23.08
CA VAL A 228 -8.30 -11.79 21.73
C VAL A 228 -7.90 -13.25 21.61
N VAL A 229 -8.65 -14.01 20.82
CA VAL A 229 -8.40 -15.44 20.55
C VAL A 229 -7.64 -15.62 19.23
N VAL A 230 -7.84 -14.70 18.28
CA VAL A 230 -7.14 -14.71 16.99
C VAL A 230 -6.58 -13.32 16.72
N LEU A 231 -5.27 -13.25 16.52
CA LEU A 231 -4.57 -12.05 16.08
C LEU A 231 -4.16 -12.23 14.62
N SER A 232 -4.80 -11.48 13.70
CA SER A 232 -4.53 -11.62 12.27
C SER A 232 -4.83 -10.35 11.50
N ALA A 233 -3.90 -9.95 10.64
CA ALA A 233 -4.09 -8.88 9.67
C ALA A 233 -5.03 -9.31 8.51
N SER A 234 -5.17 -10.60 8.24
CA SER A 234 -5.97 -11.11 7.12
C SER A 234 -7.46 -10.87 7.31
N LEU A 235 -8.04 -9.96 6.53
CA LEU A 235 -9.48 -9.71 6.51
C LEU A 235 -10.29 -10.90 6.00
N ASN A 236 -9.74 -11.69 5.07
CA ASN A 236 -10.40 -12.90 4.59
C ASN A 236 -10.59 -13.93 5.72
N LEU A 237 -9.54 -14.16 6.54
CA LEU A 237 -9.63 -15.01 7.72
C LEU A 237 -10.66 -14.46 8.72
N ARG A 238 -10.61 -13.14 9.00
CA ARG A 238 -11.54 -12.47 9.92
C ARG A 238 -13.00 -12.63 9.45
N TYR A 239 -13.26 -12.44 8.15
CA TYR A 239 -14.59 -12.65 7.58
C TYR A 239 -15.07 -14.09 7.66
N GLY A 240 -14.20 -15.06 7.37
CA GLY A 240 -14.51 -16.48 7.47
C GLY A 240 -14.86 -16.90 8.90
N LEU A 241 -14.03 -16.56 9.87
CA LEU A 241 -14.26 -16.90 11.28
C LEU A 241 -15.50 -16.20 11.84
N ARG A 242 -15.71 -14.92 11.54
CA ARG A 242 -16.93 -14.18 11.91
C ARG A 242 -18.20 -14.86 11.38
N ALA A 243 -18.17 -15.40 10.16
CA ALA A 243 -19.34 -16.06 9.55
C ALA A 243 -19.79 -17.31 10.35
N THR A 244 -18.92 -17.90 11.18
CA THR A 244 -19.29 -19.00 12.08
C THR A 244 -20.28 -18.59 13.19
N GLY A 245 -20.39 -17.29 13.47
CA GLY A 245 -21.24 -16.73 14.52
C GLY A 245 -20.59 -16.71 15.91
N ARG A 246 -19.39 -17.28 16.07
CA ARG A 246 -18.69 -17.38 17.36
C ARG A 246 -17.84 -16.16 17.69
N PHE A 247 -17.34 -15.45 16.69
CA PHE A 247 -16.31 -14.44 16.86
C PHE A 247 -16.85 -13.03 16.61
N LEU A 248 -16.31 -12.08 17.38
CA LEU A 248 -16.46 -10.66 17.15
C LEU A 248 -15.22 -10.12 16.41
N THR A 249 -15.42 -9.09 15.62
CA THR A 249 -14.32 -8.36 14.99
C THR A 249 -14.74 -6.92 14.72
N MET A 250 -13.79 -6.07 14.37
CA MET A 250 -14.07 -4.72 13.91
C MET A 250 -13.90 -4.60 12.40
N ILE A 251 -14.74 -3.81 11.77
CA ILE A 251 -14.67 -3.52 10.34
C ILE A 251 -14.78 -2.01 10.15
N PRO A 252 -13.93 -1.40 9.31
CA PRO A 252 -14.01 0.01 8.97
C PRO A 252 -15.22 0.30 8.08
N ASP A 253 -15.77 1.51 8.16
CA ASP A 253 -16.92 1.96 7.36
C ASP A 253 -16.64 1.90 5.86
N SER A 254 -15.42 2.19 5.42
CA SER A 254 -15.01 2.04 4.02
C SER A 254 -15.20 0.61 3.51
N ALA A 255 -14.87 -0.39 4.34
CA ALA A 255 -15.06 -1.80 4.01
C ALA A 255 -16.53 -2.23 4.09
N LEU A 256 -17.32 -1.63 5.00
CA LEU A 256 -18.76 -1.86 5.06
C LEU A 256 -19.50 -1.28 3.85
N HIS A 257 -19.06 -0.12 3.37
CA HIS A 257 -19.71 0.59 2.27
C HIS A 257 -19.34 0.00 0.89
N TYR A 258 -18.06 -0.27 0.66
CA TYR A 258 -17.51 -0.70 -0.62
C TYR A 258 -17.12 -2.18 -0.67
N GLY A 259 -17.07 -2.85 0.47
CA GLY A 259 -16.63 -4.25 0.55
C GLY A 259 -17.63 -5.24 -0.04
N PRO A 260 -17.17 -6.48 -0.28
CA PRO A 260 -18.01 -7.52 -0.85
C PRO A 260 -19.16 -7.89 0.10
N ARG A 261 -20.37 -7.92 -0.42
CA ARG A 261 -21.58 -8.34 0.34
C ARG A 261 -21.66 -9.85 0.57
N ARG A 262 -20.54 -10.56 0.57
CA ARG A 262 -20.47 -12.04 0.54
C ARG A 262 -21.00 -12.76 1.79
N ALA A 263 -21.11 -12.09 2.93
CA ALA A 263 -21.70 -12.70 4.12
C ALA A 263 -22.50 -11.65 4.90
N PRO A 264 -23.73 -11.96 5.31
CA PRO A 264 -24.50 -11.03 6.11
C PRO A 264 -23.75 -10.65 7.38
N ILE A 265 -23.72 -9.35 7.66
CA ILE A 265 -23.06 -8.72 8.80
C ILE A 265 -24.14 -8.16 9.69
N ARG A 266 -23.95 -8.28 11.01
CA ARG A 266 -24.71 -7.55 12.01
C ARG A 266 -23.78 -6.59 12.72
N ILE A 267 -24.04 -5.31 12.58
CA ILE A 267 -23.35 -4.24 13.30
C ILE A 267 -23.97 -4.15 14.68
N LEU A 268 -23.13 -4.23 15.71
CA LEU A 268 -23.57 -4.08 17.10
C LEU A 268 -23.66 -2.58 17.45
N PRO A 269 -24.60 -2.18 18.34
CA PRO A 269 -24.82 -0.80 18.73
C PRO A 269 -23.75 -0.28 19.70
N ILE A 270 -22.48 -0.55 19.42
CA ILE A 270 -21.32 -0.11 20.22
C ILE A 270 -20.71 1.12 19.54
N LYS A 271 -20.59 2.19 20.31
CA LYS A 271 -19.89 3.40 19.87
C LYS A 271 -18.40 3.26 20.18
N LEU A 272 -17.58 3.32 19.14
CA LEU A 272 -16.12 3.33 19.27
C LEU A 272 -15.58 4.74 18.97
N PRO A 273 -14.48 5.15 19.59
CA PRO A 273 -13.74 6.33 19.18
C PRO A 273 -13.34 6.24 17.71
N ARG A 274 -13.21 7.38 17.05
CA ARG A 274 -12.69 7.40 15.68
C ARG A 274 -11.21 7.07 15.66
N TRP A 275 -10.79 6.39 14.62
CA TRP A 275 -9.36 6.21 14.39
C TRP A 275 -8.79 7.51 13.81
N HIS A 276 -7.81 8.08 14.50
CA HIS A 276 -7.17 9.32 14.08
C HIS A 276 -6.15 9.13 12.96
N VAL A 277 -5.82 7.88 12.61
CA VAL A 277 -4.89 7.56 11.52
C VAL A 277 -5.69 7.34 10.24
N PRO A 278 -5.56 8.24 9.25
CA PRO A 278 -6.31 8.12 8.01
C PRO A 278 -5.76 7.00 7.10
N THR A 279 -6.62 6.50 6.23
CA THR A 279 -6.16 5.87 5.00
C THR A 279 -5.60 6.97 4.11
N CYS A 280 -4.34 6.81 3.68
CA CYS A 280 -3.61 7.78 2.86
C CYS A 280 -3.28 7.20 1.49
N VAL A 281 -3.19 8.08 0.53
CA VAL A 281 -2.36 7.92 -0.65
C VAL A 281 -0.93 8.30 -0.26
N VAL A 282 0.01 7.42 -0.57
CA VAL A 282 1.44 7.61 -0.32
C VAL A 282 2.18 7.56 -1.65
N THR A 283 3.03 8.55 -1.91
CA THR A 283 3.85 8.64 -3.11
C THR A 283 5.28 9.05 -2.76
N LEU A 284 6.24 8.68 -3.60
CA LEU A 284 7.64 9.07 -3.40
C LEU A 284 7.84 10.56 -3.73
N LYS A 285 8.47 11.32 -2.84
CA LYS A 285 8.79 12.74 -3.08
C LYS A 285 9.67 12.91 -4.32
N GLY A 286 9.36 13.94 -5.11
CA GLY A 286 10.13 14.26 -6.31
C GLY A 286 10.01 13.24 -7.44
N ARG A 287 8.99 12.37 -7.39
CA ARG A 287 8.64 11.47 -8.48
C ARG A 287 7.46 12.02 -9.28
N THR A 288 7.59 12.06 -10.59
CA THR A 288 6.48 12.32 -11.50
C THR A 288 5.54 11.11 -11.49
N LEU A 289 4.25 11.34 -11.39
CA LEU A 289 3.23 10.29 -11.45
C LEU A 289 2.71 10.14 -12.88
N SER A 290 2.42 8.91 -13.28
CA SER A 290 1.76 8.67 -14.57
C SER A 290 0.33 9.24 -14.56
N PRO A 291 -0.24 9.57 -15.74
CA PRO A 291 -1.63 9.99 -15.84
C PRO A 291 -2.61 8.99 -15.21
N MET A 292 -2.34 7.69 -15.33
CA MET A 292 -3.16 6.65 -14.71
C MET A 292 -3.08 6.66 -13.18
N ALA A 293 -1.90 6.94 -12.62
CA ALA A 293 -1.73 7.09 -11.18
C ALA A 293 -2.51 8.30 -10.64
N GLN A 294 -2.49 9.42 -11.36
CA GLN A 294 -3.25 10.60 -10.98
C GLN A 294 -4.77 10.34 -11.04
N LEU A 295 -5.27 9.73 -12.11
CA LEU A 295 -6.67 9.33 -12.23
C LEU A 295 -7.12 8.36 -11.12
N PHE A 296 -6.22 7.48 -10.67
CA PHE A 296 -6.49 6.61 -9.54
C PHE A 296 -6.64 7.39 -8.23
N ILE A 297 -5.76 8.34 -7.96
CA ILE A 297 -5.83 9.22 -6.80
C ILE A 297 -7.14 10.01 -6.81
N ASP A 298 -7.48 10.62 -7.93
CA ASP A 298 -8.73 11.38 -8.11
C ASP A 298 -9.97 10.48 -7.86
N SER A 299 -9.91 9.23 -8.34
CA SER A 299 -10.98 8.25 -8.12
C SER A 299 -11.16 7.91 -6.63
N LEU A 300 -10.06 7.77 -5.88
CA LEU A 300 -10.11 7.55 -4.43
C LEU A 300 -10.78 8.74 -3.72
N HIS A 301 -10.39 9.97 -4.05
CA HIS A 301 -10.99 11.17 -3.47
C HIS A 301 -12.48 11.27 -3.77
N GLU A 302 -12.90 10.95 -4.99
CA GLU A 302 -14.31 10.96 -5.34
C GLU A 302 -15.12 9.91 -4.59
N LEU A 303 -14.58 8.73 -4.38
CA LEU A 303 -15.24 7.66 -3.61
C LEU A 303 -15.37 8.01 -2.12
N THR A 304 -14.44 8.77 -1.57
CA THR A 304 -14.49 9.14 -0.14
C THR A 304 -15.41 10.31 0.17
N LYS A 305 -15.77 11.15 -0.82
CA LYS A 305 -16.73 12.29 -0.63
C LYS A 305 -18.08 11.90 -0.01
N PRO A 306 -18.75 10.80 -0.40
CA PRO A 306 -20.00 10.37 0.22
C PRO A 306 -19.83 9.95 1.68
N LEU A 307 -18.72 9.27 2.01
CA LEU A 307 -18.41 8.84 3.39
C LEU A 307 -18.28 10.05 4.32
N ALA A 308 -17.56 11.09 3.89
CA ALA A 308 -17.43 12.35 4.64
C ALA A 308 -18.75 13.10 4.85
N LYS A 309 -19.72 13.01 3.90
CA LYS A 309 -21.04 13.64 4.05
C LYS A 309 -21.94 12.90 5.05
N THR A 310 -21.84 11.59 5.13
CA THR A 310 -22.55 10.76 6.11
C THR A 310 -22.06 11.07 7.53
N GLU A 311 -20.78 11.37 7.67
CA GLU A 311 -20.16 11.80 8.92
C GLU A 311 -20.77 13.09 9.48
N ARG A 312 -20.92 14.13 8.64
CA ARG A 312 -21.51 15.43 9.05
C ARG A 312 -22.97 15.33 9.46
N ARG A 313 -23.71 14.38 8.92
CA ARG A 313 -25.11 14.13 9.31
C ARG A 313 -25.23 13.35 10.62
N GLY A 314 -24.33 12.42 10.90
CA GLY A 314 -24.27 11.65 12.15
C GLY A 314 -23.93 12.53 13.35
N SER A 315 -22.95 13.44 13.20
CA SER A 315 -22.53 14.36 14.27
C SER A 315 -23.59 15.40 14.64
N ARG A 316 -24.39 15.87 13.65
CA ARG A 316 -25.50 16.84 13.89
C ARG A 316 -26.71 16.22 14.61
N ARG A 317 -26.91 14.89 14.51
CA ARG A 317 -27.97 14.20 15.26
C ARG A 317 -27.59 13.87 16.69
N ALA A 318 -26.29 13.75 16.99
CA ALA A 318 -25.79 13.47 18.34
C ALA A 318 -25.64 14.73 19.20
N GLY A 319 -25.76 15.92 18.64
CA GLY A 319 -25.56 17.21 19.32
C GLY A 319 -26.82 18.05 19.57
N ARG A 320 -28.01 17.45 19.52
CA ARG A 320 -29.21 18.12 20.05
C ARG A 320 -29.46 17.60 21.48
N PRO A 321 -29.26 18.41 22.51
CA PRO A 321 -29.82 18.11 23.83
C PRO A 321 -31.36 18.29 23.75
N ASP A 322 -32.08 17.32 24.27
CA ASP A 322 -33.51 17.45 24.60
C ASP A 322 -33.70 18.41 25.76
#